data_7c01f2558cfa7078ba792d52c66b2f84
#
_entry.id   7c01f2558cfa7078ba792d52c66b2f84
#
_cell.length_a   1.000
_cell.length_b   1.000
_cell.length_c   1.000
_cell.angle_alpha   90.00
_cell.angle_beta   90.00
_cell.angle_gamma   90.00
#
_symmetry.space_group_name_H-M   'P 1'
#
loop_
_entity.id
_entity.type
_entity.pdbx_description
1 polymer ?
#
loop_
_entity_poly.entity_id
_entity_poly.type
_entity_poly.pdbx_seq_one_letter_code
_entity_poly.pdbx_strand_id
1 'polypeptide(L)'
;MSGGNDFNSDVTQEIRQAEFLTDVEKQKLFDWGDDIFGASSLELHWRGKDYHFLLYIDGSPVSHVGVLKHVVNVSGQPVTVGGVGGVVTVPEEQNRGHARELMQHATRLLAEWRVDAGLLFCLKRMVPFYESQGWQVVNHPVLIEQPDGEINSPLEVMVLPLGGRPWPDGRVKLDSFPW
;
A
#
# COMPACT_ATOMS: atom_id res chain seq x y z
N MET A 1 -26.45 -28.50 38.37
CA MET A 1 -26.84 -27.42 37.47
C MET A 1 -25.61 -26.54 37.29
N SER A 2 -24.84 -26.81 36.26
CA SER A 2 -23.67 -26.04 35.88
C SER A 2 -24.05 -25.07 34.78
N GLY A 3 -24.18 -23.79 35.12
CA GLY A 3 -24.28 -22.72 34.13
C GLY A 3 -22.91 -22.40 33.59
N GLY A 4 -22.62 -22.88 32.41
CA GLY A 4 -21.46 -22.40 31.65
C GLY A 4 -21.75 -20.98 31.17
N ASN A 5 -21.06 -19.99 31.72
CA ASN A 5 -20.96 -18.67 31.14
C ASN A 5 -20.02 -18.78 29.92
N ASP A 6 -20.59 -18.95 28.75
CA ASP A 6 -19.89 -18.65 27.50
C ASP A 6 -19.72 -17.13 27.43
N PHE A 7 -18.57 -16.63 27.90
CA PHE A 7 -18.08 -15.30 27.56
C PHE A 7 -17.68 -15.34 26.08
N ASN A 8 -18.67 -15.15 25.20
CA ASN A 8 -18.41 -14.76 23.83
C ASN A 8 -17.92 -13.30 23.90
N SER A 9 -16.62 -13.10 24.04
CA SER A 9 -16.01 -11.78 23.89
C SER A 9 -16.15 -11.41 22.42
N ASP A 10 -17.12 -10.57 22.09
CA ASP A 10 -17.27 -10.00 20.75
C ASP A 10 -15.97 -9.27 20.41
N VAL A 11 -15.17 -9.85 19.49
CA VAL A 11 -13.98 -9.23 18.95
C VAL A 11 -14.39 -7.95 18.25
N THR A 12 -13.87 -6.81 18.70
CA THR A 12 -14.16 -5.52 18.07
C THR A 12 -13.18 -5.26 16.95
N GLN A 13 -13.69 -5.03 15.74
CA GLN A 13 -12.90 -4.65 14.58
C GLN A 13 -13.29 -3.24 14.14
N GLU A 14 -12.29 -2.39 13.89
CA GLU A 14 -12.47 -1.00 13.47
C GLU A 14 -11.44 -0.64 12.41
N ILE A 15 -11.85 0.09 11.36
CA ILE A 15 -10.94 0.71 10.39
C ILE A 15 -10.93 2.23 10.63
N ARG A 16 -9.75 2.78 10.85
CA ARG A 16 -9.52 4.22 10.98
C ARG A 16 -8.77 4.77 9.79
N GLN A 17 -9.14 5.98 9.40
CA GLN A 17 -8.35 6.82 8.50
C GLN A 17 -7.65 7.90 9.33
N ALA A 18 -6.35 8.13 9.06
CA ALA A 18 -5.53 9.11 9.74
C ALA A 18 -4.59 9.82 8.75
N GLU A 19 -4.26 11.08 9.02
CA GLU A 19 -3.23 11.82 8.28
C GLU A 19 -1.82 11.50 8.80
N PHE A 20 -1.71 11.10 10.07
CA PHE A 20 -0.45 10.79 10.73
C PHE A 20 -0.60 9.53 11.58
N LEU A 21 0.49 8.77 11.66
CA LEU A 21 0.59 7.64 12.60
C LEU A 21 1.21 8.12 13.91
N THR A 22 0.66 7.70 15.03
CA THR A 22 1.27 7.86 16.35
C THR A 22 2.51 6.98 16.48
N ASP A 23 3.38 7.27 17.44
CA ASP A 23 4.58 6.45 17.69
C ASP A 23 4.22 5.04 18.14
N VAL A 24 3.13 4.86 18.87
CA VAL A 24 2.62 3.54 19.28
C VAL A 24 2.18 2.72 18.06
N GLU A 25 1.45 3.35 17.13
CA GLU A 25 1.03 2.70 15.88
C GLU A 25 2.22 2.30 15.01
N LYS A 26 3.20 3.21 14.85
CA LYS A 26 4.44 2.92 14.12
C LYS A 26 5.19 1.75 14.73
N GLN A 27 5.39 1.77 16.04
CA GLN A 27 6.07 0.69 16.76
C GLN A 27 5.35 -0.65 16.57
N LYS A 28 4.05 -0.68 16.78
CA LYS A 28 3.28 -1.93 16.67
C LYS A 28 3.27 -2.48 15.24
N LEU A 29 3.12 -1.61 14.23
CA LEU A 29 2.95 -2.02 12.84
C LEU A 29 4.27 -2.29 12.10
N PHE A 30 5.37 -1.60 12.47
CA PHE A 30 6.58 -1.60 11.67
C PHE A 30 7.85 -2.07 12.40
N ASP A 31 7.88 -2.11 13.75
CA ASP A 31 9.10 -2.41 14.51
C ASP A 31 9.18 -3.86 14.99
N TRP A 32 8.41 -4.78 14.40
CA TRP A 32 8.41 -6.20 14.77
C TRP A 32 9.46 -7.06 14.04
N GLY A 33 10.28 -6.44 13.18
CA GLY A 33 11.38 -7.10 12.45
C GLY A 33 12.28 -6.07 11.76
N ASP A 34 13.53 -6.46 11.48
CA ASP A 34 14.54 -5.56 10.89
C ASP A 34 14.25 -5.21 9.42
N ASP A 35 13.57 -6.09 8.69
CA ASP A 35 13.23 -5.89 7.27
C ASP A 35 11.86 -6.51 6.94
N ILE A 36 10.81 -5.93 7.51
CA ILE A 36 9.44 -6.45 7.39
C ILE A 36 8.91 -6.46 5.96
N PHE A 37 9.42 -5.59 5.10
CA PHE A 37 9.05 -5.52 3.69
C PHE A 37 9.98 -6.35 2.79
N GLY A 38 11.14 -6.79 3.28
CA GLY A 38 12.13 -7.54 2.51
C GLY A 38 12.84 -6.71 1.44
N ALA A 39 12.94 -5.40 1.65
CA ALA A 39 13.47 -4.45 0.67
C ALA A 39 14.64 -3.61 1.20
N SER A 40 15.11 -3.84 2.44
CA SER A 40 16.20 -3.06 3.05
C SER A 40 17.50 -3.13 2.26
N SER A 41 17.80 -4.28 1.65
CA SER A 41 19.01 -4.47 0.81
C SER A 41 19.01 -3.63 -0.47
N LEU A 42 17.87 -3.06 -0.86
CA LEU A 42 17.78 -2.18 -2.03
C LEU A 42 18.23 -0.74 -1.73
N GLU A 43 18.40 -0.39 -0.45
CA GLU A 43 18.87 0.91 0.03
C GLU A 43 18.13 2.12 -0.58
N LEU A 44 16.82 1.94 -0.87
CA LEU A 44 16.00 2.97 -1.49
C LEU A 44 15.58 4.05 -0.48
N HIS A 45 15.55 5.28 -0.97
CA HIS A 45 14.86 6.38 -0.28
C HIS A 45 13.39 6.38 -0.67
N TRP A 46 12.51 6.57 0.33
CA TRP A 46 11.08 6.46 0.19
C TRP A 46 10.38 7.77 0.52
N ARG A 47 9.30 8.06 -0.22
CA ARG A 47 8.39 9.16 0.09
C ARG A 47 7.36 8.71 1.13
N GLY A 48 7.00 9.62 2.05
CA GLY A 48 5.89 9.43 3.00
C GLY A 48 4.52 9.36 2.31
N LYS A 49 3.51 8.89 3.04
CA LYS A 49 2.12 8.84 2.60
C LYS A 49 1.36 10.06 3.13
N ASP A 50 0.29 10.45 2.42
CA ASP A 50 -0.55 11.58 2.81
C ASP A 50 -1.66 11.14 3.79
N TYR A 51 -2.13 9.89 3.65
CA TYR A 51 -3.16 9.28 4.50
C TYR A 51 -2.83 7.83 4.81
N HIS A 52 -3.39 7.36 5.93
CA HIS A 52 -3.18 6.01 6.45
C HIS A 52 -4.53 5.37 6.78
N PHE A 53 -4.72 4.12 6.38
CA PHE A 53 -5.79 3.25 6.85
C PHE A 53 -5.19 2.25 7.82
N LEU A 54 -5.80 2.15 9.00
CA LEU A 54 -5.39 1.22 10.04
C LEU A 54 -6.58 0.34 10.41
N LEU A 55 -6.35 -0.95 10.46
CA LEU A 55 -7.29 -1.89 11.01
C LEU A 55 -6.90 -2.19 12.47
N TYR A 56 -7.86 -2.05 13.35
CA TYR A 56 -7.73 -2.33 14.77
C TYR A 56 -8.55 -3.56 15.14
N ILE A 57 -7.98 -4.39 16.00
CA ILE A 57 -8.67 -5.50 16.65
C ILE A 57 -8.49 -5.32 18.15
N ASP A 58 -9.61 -5.28 18.89
CA ASP A 58 -9.64 -5.07 20.33
C ASP A 58 -8.76 -3.88 20.78
N GLY A 59 -8.83 -2.78 20.03
CA GLY A 59 -8.11 -1.55 20.31
C GLY A 59 -6.61 -1.56 19.94
N SER A 60 -6.10 -2.64 19.33
CA SER A 60 -4.72 -2.75 18.86
C SER A 60 -4.64 -2.61 17.35
N PRO A 61 -3.74 -1.76 16.78
CA PRO A 61 -3.55 -1.68 15.34
C PRO A 61 -2.84 -2.94 14.84
N VAL A 62 -3.41 -3.63 13.86
CA VAL A 62 -2.92 -4.91 13.36
C VAL A 62 -2.57 -4.93 11.89
N SER A 63 -3.11 -4.00 11.11
CA SER A 63 -2.80 -3.87 9.68
C SER A 63 -2.84 -2.42 9.23
N HIS A 64 -2.08 -2.10 8.18
CA HIS A 64 -1.91 -0.75 7.66
C HIS A 64 -1.80 -0.74 6.14
N VAL A 65 -2.36 0.30 5.53
CA VAL A 65 -2.13 0.71 4.14
C VAL A 65 -2.03 2.23 4.10
N GLY A 66 -0.95 2.74 3.50
CA GLY A 66 -0.79 4.18 3.26
C GLY A 66 -1.10 4.56 1.82
N VAL A 67 -1.63 5.76 1.62
CA VAL A 67 -1.97 6.31 0.30
C VAL A 67 -1.48 7.74 0.13
N LEU A 68 -1.26 8.13 -1.12
CA LEU A 68 -0.91 9.50 -1.50
C LEU A 68 -1.45 9.81 -2.89
N LYS A 69 -1.48 11.09 -3.26
CA LYS A 69 -1.81 11.52 -4.63
C LYS A 69 -0.56 12.07 -5.33
N HIS A 70 -0.35 11.66 -6.57
CA HIS A 70 0.81 12.07 -7.35
C HIS A 70 0.49 12.15 -8.84
N VAL A 71 1.33 12.85 -9.61
CA VAL A 71 1.28 12.86 -11.07
C VAL A 71 2.55 12.25 -11.61
N VAL A 72 2.41 11.18 -12.39
CA VAL A 72 3.51 10.54 -13.10
C VAL A 72 3.47 10.91 -14.57
N ASN A 73 4.59 10.78 -15.26
CA ASN A 73 4.68 10.96 -16.70
C ASN A 73 4.79 9.60 -17.39
N VAL A 74 3.89 9.31 -18.32
CA VAL A 74 3.93 8.10 -19.15
C VAL A 74 4.15 8.51 -20.60
N SER A 75 5.38 8.34 -21.10
CA SER A 75 5.77 8.71 -22.48
C SER A 75 5.35 10.15 -22.88
N GLY A 76 5.56 11.11 -21.98
CA GLY A 76 5.23 12.51 -22.21
C GLY A 76 3.82 12.93 -21.78
N GLN A 77 2.97 12.01 -21.35
CA GLN A 77 1.60 12.29 -20.90
C GLN A 77 1.52 12.26 -19.35
N PRO A 78 0.98 13.31 -18.72
CA PRO A 78 0.74 13.30 -17.29
C PRO A 78 -0.44 12.38 -16.96
N VAL A 79 -0.25 11.54 -15.93
CA VAL A 79 -1.27 10.62 -15.41
C VAL A 79 -1.35 10.84 -13.89
N THR A 80 -2.54 11.13 -13.39
CA THR A 80 -2.76 11.29 -11.96
C THR A 80 -2.94 9.91 -11.32
N VAL A 81 -2.08 9.58 -10.36
CA VAL A 81 -2.12 8.30 -9.66
C VAL A 81 -2.41 8.46 -8.18
N GLY A 82 -3.07 7.47 -7.62
CA GLY A 82 -3.11 7.23 -6.20
C GLY A 82 -2.03 6.23 -5.81
N GLY A 83 -0.97 6.71 -5.16
CA GLY A 83 0.09 5.83 -4.67
C GLY A 83 -0.38 5.02 -3.48
N VAL A 84 -0.08 3.72 -3.47
CA VAL A 84 -0.39 2.81 -2.37
C VAL A 84 0.91 2.17 -1.88
N GLY A 85 1.13 2.14 -0.57
CA GLY A 85 2.33 1.53 -0.01
C GLY A 85 2.24 1.33 1.50
N GLY A 86 3.31 0.79 2.10
CA GLY A 86 3.33 0.45 3.51
C GLY A 86 2.26 -0.58 3.89
N VAL A 87 1.94 -1.49 2.98
CA VAL A 87 0.95 -2.57 3.20
C VAL A 87 1.57 -3.59 4.13
N VAL A 88 1.08 -3.65 5.36
CA VAL A 88 1.63 -4.53 6.40
C VAL A 88 0.50 -5.09 7.27
N THR A 89 0.70 -6.30 7.76
CA THR A 89 -0.10 -6.92 8.83
C THR A 89 0.85 -7.56 9.83
N VAL A 90 0.64 -7.31 11.12
CA VAL A 90 1.46 -7.90 12.18
C VAL A 90 1.43 -9.43 12.10
N PRO A 91 2.53 -10.13 12.47
CA PRO A 91 2.67 -11.57 12.23
C PRO A 91 1.52 -12.41 12.76
N GLU A 92 1.03 -12.11 13.96
CA GLU A 92 -0.05 -12.84 14.63
C GLU A 92 -1.41 -12.71 13.94
N GLU A 93 -1.59 -11.73 13.06
CA GLU A 93 -2.83 -11.43 12.35
C GLU A 93 -2.74 -11.66 10.82
N GLN A 94 -1.63 -12.17 10.33
CA GLN A 94 -1.45 -12.48 8.91
C GLN A 94 -2.38 -13.62 8.44
N ASN A 95 -2.60 -13.67 7.13
CA ASN A 95 -3.45 -14.67 6.45
C ASN A 95 -4.93 -14.68 6.88
N ARG A 96 -5.43 -13.59 7.48
CA ARG A 96 -6.82 -13.40 7.89
C ARG A 96 -7.61 -12.45 6.97
N GLY A 97 -6.98 -11.97 5.90
CA GLY A 97 -7.64 -11.08 4.92
C GLY A 97 -7.55 -9.59 5.24
N HIS A 98 -6.93 -9.17 6.34
CA HIS A 98 -6.90 -7.78 6.78
C HIS A 98 -6.26 -6.83 5.78
N ALA A 99 -5.11 -7.20 5.19
CA ALA A 99 -4.48 -6.39 4.15
C ALA A 99 -5.37 -6.20 2.93
N ARG A 100 -6.09 -7.25 2.50
CA ARG A 100 -7.04 -7.18 1.38
C ARG A 100 -8.19 -6.23 1.70
N GLU A 101 -8.73 -6.28 2.89
CA GLU A 101 -9.81 -5.40 3.35
C GLU A 101 -9.37 -3.93 3.33
N LEU A 102 -8.17 -3.62 3.87
CA LEU A 102 -7.61 -2.27 3.83
C LEU A 102 -7.30 -1.80 2.40
N MET A 103 -6.81 -2.68 1.53
CA MET A 103 -6.59 -2.37 0.11
C MET A 103 -7.90 -1.98 -0.58
N GLN A 104 -9.04 -2.60 -0.25
CA GLN A 104 -10.34 -2.22 -0.78
C GLN A 104 -10.77 -0.83 -0.29
N HIS A 105 -10.49 -0.48 0.98
CA HIS A 105 -10.75 0.87 1.50
C HIS A 105 -9.87 1.91 0.80
N ALA A 106 -8.58 1.63 0.64
CA ALA A 106 -7.66 2.49 -0.11
C ALA A 106 -8.15 2.71 -1.54
N THR A 107 -8.49 1.65 -2.26
CA THR A 107 -8.99 1.73 -3.65
C THR A 107 -10.26 2.58 -3.77
N ARG A 108 -11.21 2.48 -2.81
CA ARG A 108 -12.41 3.34 -2.80
C ARG A 108 -12.04 4.82 -2.65
N LEU A 109 -11.14 5.16 -1.73
CA LEU A 109 -10.67 6.53 -1.58
C LEU A 109 -10.00 7.05 -2.85
N LEU A 110 -9.16 6.24 -3.51
CA LEU A 110 -8.53 6.63 -4.77
C LEU A 110 -9.57 6.91 -5.86
N ALA A 111 -10.65 6.13 -5.93
CA ALA A 111 -11.76 6.38 -6.86
C ALA A 111 -12.50 7.69 -6.53
N GLU A 112 -12.72 7.98 -5.24
CA GLU A 112 -13.31 9.26 -4.78
C GLU A 112 -12.40 10.46 -5.15
N TRP A 113 -11.10 10.30 -5.09
CA TRP A 113 -10.13 11.31 -5.54
C TRP A 113 -10.10 11.52 -7.05
N ARG A 114 -10.80 10.67 -7.80
CA ARG A 114 -10.87 10.70 -9.27
C ARG A 114 -9.50 10.66 -9.92
N VAL A 115 -8.60 9.83 -9.38
CA VAL A 115 -7.31 9.55 -10.01
C VAL A 115 -7.51 8.61 -11.20
N ASP A 116 -6.58 8.67 -12.16
CA ASP A 116 -6.65 7.82 -13.37
C ASP A 116 -6.34 6.35 -13.03
N ALA A 117 -5.44 6.12 -12.08
CA ALA A 117 -5.05 4.77 -11.64
C ALA A 117 -4.51 4.76 -10.20
N GLY A 118 -4.57 3.61 -9.54
CA GLY A 118 -3.69 3.27 -8.43
C GLY A 118 -2.30 2.89 -8.94
N LEU A 119 -1.24 3.16 -8.16
CA LEU A 119 0.13 2.73 -8.45
C LEU A 119 0.82 2.28 -7.16
N LEU A 120 1.50 1.14 -7.20
CA LEU A 120 2.26 0.61 -6.06
C LEU A 120 3.57 -0.04 -6.51
N PHE A 121 4.48 -0.17 -5.56
CA PHE A 121 5.76 -0.87 -5.69
C PHE A 121 5.72 -2.12 -4.82
N CYS A 122 6.16 -3.25 -5.34
CA CYS A 122 6.23 -4.48 -4.55
C CYS A 122 7.37 -5.39 -4.98
N LEU A 123 7.74 -6.31 -4.09
CA LEU A 123 8.61 -7.41 -4.46
C LEU A 123 7.87 -8.40 -5.36
N LYS A 124 8.59 -9.06 -6.26
CA LYS A 124 8.03 -10.01 -7.22
C LYS A 124 7.14 -11.09 -6.58
N ARG A 125 7.51 -11.55 -5.37
CA ARG A 125 6.72 -12.54 -4.63
C ARG A 125 5.32 -12.05 -4.23
N MET A 126 5.09 -10.72 -4.19
CA MET A 126 3.82 -10.11 -3.81
C MET A 126 2.89 -9.86 -5.01
N VAL A 127 3.38 -9.98 -6.23
CA VAL A 127 2.58 -9.78 -7.45
C VAL A 127 1.28 -10.59 -7.44
N PRO A 128 1.26 -11.90 -7.12
CA PRO A 128 0.01 -12.67 -7.10
C PRO A 128 -1.04 -12.14 -6.11
N PHE A 129 -0.61 -11.58 -4.97
CA PHE A 129 -1.51 -10.96 -3.99
C PHE A 129 -2.25 -9.76 -4.58
N TYR A 130 -1.54 -8.89 -5.29
CA TYR A 130 -2.12 -7.70 -5.91
C TYR A 130 -2.90 -8.04 -7.19
N GLU A 131 -2.39 -8.97 -8.04
CA GLU A 131 -3.13 -9.44 -9.22
C GLU A 131 -4.51 -9.99 -8.85
N SER A 132 -4.61 -10.72 -7.74
CA SER A 132 -5.90 -11.25 -7.25
C SER A 132 -6.92 -10.15 -6.87
N GLN A 133 -6.50 -8.89 -6.86
CA GLN A 133 -7.32 -7.72 -6.58
C GLN A 133 -7.44 -6.78 -7.80
N GLY A 134 -7.04 -7.26 -8.99
CA GLY A 134 -7.18 -6.54 -10.25
C GLY A 134 -5.99 -5.65 -10.63
N TRP A 135 -4.93 -5.61 -9.83
CA TRP A 135 -3.72 -4.87 -10.17
C TRP A 135 -2.96 -5.58 -11.30
N GLN A 136 -2.28 -4.80 -12.14
CA GLN A 136 -1.56 -5.27 -13.31
C GLN A 136 -0.10 -4.80 -13.24
N VAL A 137 0.85 -5.66 -13.63
CA VAL A 137 2.26 -5.30 -13.71
C VAL A 137 2.49 -4.32 -14.87
N VAL A 138 3.26 -3.26 -14.62
CA VAL A 138 3.72 -2.33 -15.64
C VAL A 138 4.88 -2.98 -16.40
N ASN A 139 4.70 -3.23 -17.70
CA ASN A 139 5.68 -3.94 -18.53
C ASN A 139 6.82 -3.06 -19.07
N HIS A 140 6.78 -1.75 -18.81
CA HIS A 140 7.80 -0.80 -19.23
C HIS A 140 8.69 -0.38 -18.05
N PRO A 141 9.93 0.08 -18.32
CA PRO A 141 10.78 0.63 -17.28
C PRO A 141 10.10 1.78 -16.53
N VAL A 142 10.19 1.76 -15.21
CA VAL A 142 9.71 2.82 -14.33
C VAL A 142 10.92 3.51 -13.71
N LEU A 143 11.14 4.78 -14.04
CA LEU A 143 12.18 5.60 -13.46
C LEU A 143 11.69 6.22 -12.16
N ILE A 144 12.49 6.07 -11.12
CA ILE A 144 12.28 6.65 -9.79
C ILE A 144 13.45 7.56 -9.44
N GLU A 145 13.18 8.63 -8.69
CA GLU A 145 14.25 9.46 -8.14
C GLU A 145 14.93 8.79 -6.95
N GLN A 146 16.23 8.99 -6.84
CA GLN A 146 17.03 8.64 -5.67
C GLN A 146 18.04 9.79 -5.42
N PRO A 147 18.68 9.89 -4.25
CA PRO A 147 19.59 11.01 -3.96
C PRO A 147 20.69 11.22 -4.98
N ASP A 148 21.18 10.14 -5.58
CA ASP A 148 22.28 10.17 -6.57
C ASP A 148 21.76 10.25 -8.03
N GLY A 149 20.47 10.46 -8.24
CA GLY A 149 19.84 10.59 -9.55
C GLY A 149 18.71 9.57 -9.81
N GLU A 150 18.18 9.60 -11.03
CA GLU A 150 17.14 8.68 -11.45
C GLU A 150 17.71 7.27 -11.70
N ILE A 151 16.97 6.26 -11.26
CA ILE A 151 17.25 4.84 -11.53
C ILE A 151 15.99 4.13 -12.04
N ASN A 152 16.19 3.01 -12.73
CA ASN A 152 15.09 2.09 -12.96
C ASN A 152 14.67 1.45 -11.63
N SER A 153 13.36 1.39 -11.38
CA SER A 153 12.85 0.72 -10.19
C SER A 153 13.35 -0.73 -10.11
N PRO A 154 14.00 -1.13 -9.02
CA PRO A 154 14.36 -2.53 -8.79
C PRO A 154 13.19 -3.38 -8.32
N LEU A 155 12.04 -2.75 -8.05
CA LEU A 155 10.79 -3.37 -7.63
C LEU A 155 9.84 -3.52 -8.81
N GLU A 156 8.95 -4.51 -8.73
CA GLU A 156 7.80 -4.55 -9.62
C GLU A 156 6.90 -3.34 -9.35
N VAL A 157 6.43 -2.73 -10.41
CA VAL A 157 5.47 -1.64 -10.35
C VAL A 157 4.13 -2.14 -10.86
N MET A 158 3.09 -1.93 -10.09
CA MET A 158 1.76 -2.39 -10.45
C MET A 158 0.77 -1.23 -10.47
N VAL A 159 -0.19 -1.30 -11.37
CA VAL A 159 -1.23 -0.29 -11.56
C VAL A 159 -2.61 -0.90 -11.52
N LEU A 160 -3.57 -0.12 -11.04
CA LEU A 160 -5.00 -0.44 -11.07
C LEU A 160 -5.73 0.72 -11.77
N PRO A 161 -6.15 0.58 -13.05
CA PRO A 161 -6.92 1.59 -13.73
C PRO A 161 -8.24 1.88 -13.01
N LEU A 162 -8.53 3.14 -12.73
CA LEU A 162 -9.72 3.59 -11.99
C LEU A 162 -10.60 4.57 -12.77
N GLY A 163 -10.01 5.36 -13.68
CA GLY A 163 -10.69 6.40 -14.42
C GLY A 163 -11.46 5.94 -15.66
N GLY A 164 -11.73 4.65 -15.82
CA GLY A 164 -12.40 4.09 -17.01
C GLY A 164 -11.54 4.07 -18.28
N ARG A 165 -10.25 4.40 -18.15
CA ARG A 165 -9.25 4.32 -19.22
C ARG A 165 -8.21 3.27 -18.89
N PRO A 166 -7.67 2.53 -19.87
CA PRO A 166 -6.55 1.65 -19.62
C PRO A 166 -5.31 2.45 -19.24
N TRP A 167 -4.37 1.80 -18.53
CA TRP A 167 -3.05 2.37 -18.27
C TRP A 167 -2.35 2.67 -19.61
N PRO A 168 -1.76 3.88 -19.79
CA PRO A 168 -1.08 4.21 -21.04
C PRO A 168 0.16 3.31 -21.25
N ASP A 169 0.45 3.03 -22.52
CA ASP A 169 1.63 2.29 -22.91
C ASP A 169 2.87 3.20 -22.90
N GLY A 170 4.00 2.64 -22.45
CA GLY A 170 5.29 3.31 -22.51
C GLY A 170 6.03 3.47 -21.19
N ARG A 171 7.20 4.12 -21.28
CA ARG A 171 8.07 4.35 -20.14
C ARG A 171 7.41 5.28 -19.13
N VAL A 172 7.49 4.89 -17.86
CA VAL A 172 6.97 5.69 -16.73
C VAL A 172 8.12 6.45 -16.08
N LYS A 173 7.90 7.73 -15.83
CA LYS A 173 8.76 8.57 -15.02
C LYS A 173 7.98 9.03 -13.79
N LEU A 174 8.48 8.64 -12.61
CA LEU A 174 7.77 8.92 -11.36
C LEU A 174 7.91 10.39 -10.95
N ASP A 175 9.05 11.01 -11.22
CA ASP A 175 9.43 12.37 -10.78
C ASP A 175 9.33 12.53 -9.25
N SER A 176 9.67 11.47 -8.52
CA SER A 176 9.62 11.38 -7.06
C SER A 176 10.41 10.17 -6.56
N PHE A 177 10.69 10.12 -5.26
CA PHE A 177 11.00 8.88 -4.58
C PHE A 177 9.80 7.93 -4.65
N PRO A 178 9.99 6.60 -4.68
CA PRO A 178 8.92 5.62 -4.53
C PRO A 178 8.27 5.72 -3.14
N TRP A 179 7.12 5.11 -2.96
CA TRP A 179 6.34 5.14 -1.72
C TRP A 179 5.94 3.75 -1.20
#